data_150e662bbded7c31357f3a39651af319
#
_entry.id   150e662bbded7c31357f3a39651af319
#
_cell.length_a   1.000
_cell.length_b   1.000
_cell.length_c   1.000
_cell.angle_alpha   90.00
_cell.angle_beta   90.00
_cell.angle_gamma   90.00
#
_symmetry.space_group_name_H-M   'P 1'
#
loop_
_entity.id
_entity.type
_entity.pdbx_description
1 polymer ?
#
loop_
_entity_poly.entity_id
_entity_poly.type
_entity_poly.pdbx_seq_one_letter_code
_entity_poly.pdbx_strand_id
1 'polypeptide(L)'
;GTLAKVNFALAALPSFTGATREMLAARVRLAPDLDYLERAFDHAKYGRYSSHPWIEFTIPSIDNPVLAPEGAHVLSAYAQFAPYQLRDSNWDAEREPLGDLVTATLEQYAPGFSSSVVARQVLTPLDLERGWGLTGGQIFHGELALDQFFAMRPLLGFGDHRTPVRGLFLCSSGSHPGTGL
;
A
#
# COMPACT_ATOMS: atom_id res chain seq x y z
N GLY A 1 -3.20 4.45 -9.91
CA GLY A 1 -3.09 3.94 -8.54
C GLY A 1 -3.44 4.99 -7.52
N THR A 2 -3.80 4.56 -6.36
CA THR A 2 -4.20 5.43 -5.24
C THR A 2 -3.43 5.11 -3.96
N LEU A 3 -2.31 4.41 -4.06
CA LEU A 3 -1.48 4.11 -2.90
C LEU A 3 0.01 4.21 -3.24
N ALA A 4 0.80 4.51 -2.23
CA ALA A 4 2.25 4.34 -2.24
C ALA A 4 2.64 3.28 -1.20
N LYS A 5 3.77 2.65 -1.40
CA LYS A 5 4.30 1.63 -0.50
C LYS A 5 5.57 2.14 0.18
N VAL A 6 5.63 2.00 1.49
CA VAL A 6 6.83 2.35 2.26
C VAL A 6 7.29 1.13 3.06
N ASN A 7 8.49 0.66 2.77
CA ASN A 7 9.10 -0.43 3.49
C ASN A 7 10.18 0.12 4.43
N PHE A 8 10.25 -0.43 5.64
CA PHE A 8 11.22 -0.06 6.66
C PHE A 8 12.02 -1.28 7.10
N ALA A 9 13.33 -1.12 7.18
CA ALA A 9 14.19 -1.99 7.97
C ALA A 9 14.34 -1.36 9.36
N LEU A 10 14.02 -2.11 10.40
CA LEU A 10 13.95 -1.63 11.79
C LEU A 10 14.97 -2.38 12.65
N ALA A 11 15.68 -1.66 13.52
CA ALA A 11 16.63 -2.24 14.46
C ALA A 11 15.96 -3.06 15.57
N ALA A 12 14.67 -2.83 15.83
CA ALA A 12 13.87 -3.54 16.84
C ALA A 12 12.39 -3.56 16.46
N LEU A 13 11.60 -4.42 17.11
CA LEU A 13 10.14 -4.40 16.99
C LEU A 13 9.58 -3.10 17.60
N PRO A 14 8.87 -2.26 16.83
CA PRO A 14 8.31 -1.03 17.36
C PRO A 14 7.18 -1.33 18.37
N SER A 15 7.12 -0.52 19.42
CA SER A 15 6.07 -0.61 20.45
C SER A 15 4.93 0.34 20.11
N PHE A 16 3.86 -0.17 19.52
CA PHE A 16 2.66 0.61 19.25
C PHE A 16 1.81 0.71 20.52
N THR A 17 1.36 1.92 20.84
CA THR A 17 0.53 2.19 22.02
C THR A 17 -0.76 1.36 21.97
N GLY A 18 -0.98 0.55 23.01
CA GLY A 18 -2.17 -0.31 23.12
C GLY A 18 -2.18 -1.55 22.24
N ALA A 19 -1.11 -1.85 21.50
CA ALA A 19 -1.02 -3.06 20.68
C ALA A 19 -0.16 -4.15 21.34
N THR A 20 -0.60 -5.39 21.26
CA THR A 20 0.20 -6.57 21.63
C THR A 20 1.00 -7.09 20.44
N ARG A 21 1.98 -7.96 20.71
CA ARG A 21 2.76 -8.61 19.64
C ARG A 21 1.86 -9.39 18.67
N GLU A 22 0.83 -10.06 19.18
CA GLU A 22 -0.13 -10.83 18.37
C GLU A 22 -0.93 -9.91 17.44
N MET A 23 -1.31 -8.73 17.92
CA MET A 23 -1.97 -7.71 17.07
C MET A 23 -1.05 -7.22 15.97
N LEU A 24 0.24 -7.04 16.26
CA LEU A 24 1.23 -6.59 15.29
C LEU A 24 1.62 -7.67 14.26
N ALA A 25 1.37 -8.94 14.53
CA ALA A 25 1.51 -10.02 13.56
C ALA A 25 0.43 -9.97 12.47
N ALA A 26 -0.71 -9.35 12.77
CA ALA A 26 -1.80 -9.15 11.82
C ALA A 26 -1.56 -7.91 10.94
N ARG A 27 -2.54 -7.62 10.08
CA ARG A 27 -2.60 -6.38 9.31
C ARG A 27 -3.18 -5.26 10.18
N VAL A 28 -2.40 -4.24 10.42
CA VAL A 28 -2.77 -3.10 11.27
C VAL A 28 -3.16 -1.91 10.40
N ARG A 29 -4.19 -1.19 10.81
CA ARG A 29 -4.67 0.03 10.15
C ARG A 29 -4.67 1.19 11.12
N LEU A 30 -4.09 2.31 10.69
CA LEU A 30 -4.10 3.57 11.42
C LEU A 30 -5.18 4.47 10.79
N ALA A 31 -6.37 4.44 11.38
CA ALA A 31 -7.51 5.25 11.00
C ALA A 31 -8.37 5.44 12.26
N PRO A 32 -8.25 6.59 12.95
CA PRO A 32 -8.97 6.82 14.21
C PRO A 32 -10.49 6.76 14.06
N ASP A 33 -11.03 7.25 12.95
CA ASP A 33 -12.46 7.30 12.65
C ASP A 33 -12.73 7.34 11.14
N LEU A 34 -14.01 7.33 10.75
CA LEU A 34 -14.44 7.39 9.35
C LEU A 34 -14.16 8.75 8.71
N ASP A 35 -14.27 9.84 9.47
CA ASP A 35 -13.99 11.19 8.98
C ASP A 35 -12.52 11.34 8.58
N TYR A 36 -11.62 10.66 9.30
CA TYR A 36 -10.20 10.60 8.95
C TYR A 36 -9.98 9.98 7.56
N LEU A 37 -10.67 8.86 7.30
CA LEU A 37 -10.60 8.18 5.99
C LEU A 37 -11.16 9.05 4.87
N GLU A 38 -12.31 9.68 5.10
CA GLU A 38 -12.95 10.56 4.12
C GLU A 38 -12.05 11.76 3.77
N ARG A 39 -11.47 12.41 4.77
CA ARG A 39 -10.54 13.53 4.57
C ARG A 39 -9.28 13.08 3.82
N ALA A 40 -8.73 11.91 4.16
CA ALA A 40 -7.57 11.38 3.43
C ALA A 40 -7.89 11.14 1.95
N PHE A 41 -9.09 10.63 1.66
CA PHE A 41 -9.55 10.41 0.28
C PHE A 41 -9.85 11.71 -0.47
N ASP A 42 -10.42 12.71 0.19
CA ASP A 42 -10.73 14.00 -0.43
C ASP A 42 -9.50 14.66 -1.06
N HIS A 43 -8.35 14.61 -0.40
CA HIS A 43 -7.12 15.13 -0.98
C HIS A 43 -6.76 14.48 -2.32
N ALA A 44 -6.99 13.15 -2.43
CA ALA A 44 -6.70 12.41 -3.66
C ALA A 44 -7.59 12.81 -4.84
N LYS A 45 -8.85 13.19 -4.58
CA LYS A 45 -9.77 13.72 -5.60
C LYS A 45 -9.21 14.98 -6.28
N TYR A 46 -8.41 15.75 -5.56
CA TYR A 46 -7.78 16.98 -6.05
C TYR A 46 -6.33 16.78 -6.50
N GLY A 47 -5.88 15.55 -6.67
CA GLY A 47 -4.52 15.23 -7.12
C GLY A 47 -3.44 15.48 -6.08
N ARG A 48 -3.75 15.36 -4.80
CA ARG A 48 -2.82 15.51 -3.68
C ARG A 48 -2.93 14.32 -2.74
N TYR A 49 -1.85 13.95 -2.06
CA TYR A 49 -1.95 13.05 -0.92
C TYR A 49 -2.24 13.85 0.36
N SER A 50 -2.89 13.21 1.32
CA SER A 50 -3.25 13.85 2.59
C SER A 50 -2.02 14.08 3.48
N SER A 51 -2.01 15.19 4.23
CA SER A 51 -1.08 15.39 5.34
C SER A 51 -1.34 14.46 6.53
N HIS A 52 -2.46 13.73 6.51
CA HIS A 52 -2.85 12.71 7.46
C HIS A 52 -3.22 11.44 6.68
N PRO A 53 -2.23 10.70 6.15
CA PRO A 53 -2.49 9.57 5.29
C PRO A 53 -3.10 8.41 6.08
N TRP A 54 -4.06 7.73 5.48
CA TRP A 54 -4.46 6.43 5.99
C TRP A 54 -3.34 5.42 5.74
N ILE A 55 -2.86 4.80 6.81
CA ILE A 55 -1.77 3.83 6.74
C ILE A 55 -2.29 2.45 7.11
N GLU A 56 -2.01 1.47 6.26
CA GLU A 56 -2.15 0.06 6.56
C GLU A 56 -0.78 -0.58 6.51
N PHE A 57 -0.41 -1.38 7.52
CA PHE A 57 0.89 -2.02 7.54
C PHE A 57 0.87 -3.46 8.07
N THR A 58 1.93 -4.19 7.76
CA THR A 58 2.26 -5.50 8.33
C THR A 58 3.71 -5.53 8.77
N ILE A 59 4.03 -6.39 9.75
CA ILE A 59 5.39 -6.68 10.19
C ILE A 59 5.68 -8.17 9.96
N PRO A 60 5.92 -8.58 8.71
CA PRO A 60 5.99 -10.00 8.35
C PRO A 60 7.12 -10.77 9.05
N SER A 61 8.14 -10.09 9.52
CA SER A 61 9.22 -10.68 10.29
C SER A 61 8.82 -11.16 11.71
N ILE A 62 7.61 -10.86 12.18
CA ILE A 62 7.08 -11.41 13.44
C ILE A 62 6.82 -12.91 13.27
N ASP A 63 6.21 -13.31 12.15
CA ASP A 63 5.84 -14.69 11.85
C ASP A 63 6.92 -15.42 11.04
N ASN A 64 7.73 -14.67 10.28
CA ASN A 64 8.82 -15.20 9.47
C ASN A 64 10.16 -14.51 9.81
N PRO A 65 10.88 -15.01 10.85
CA PRO A 65 12.13 -14.41 11.30
C PRO A 65 13.26 -14.39 10.25
N VAL A 66 13.14 -15.19 9.18
CA VAL A 66 14.14 -15.23 8.08
C VAL A 66 14.20 -13.90 7.32
N LEU A 67 13.17 -13.06 7.41
CA LEU A 67 13.07 -11.78 6.68
C LEU A 67 13.93 -10.66 7.28
N ALA A 68 14.51 -10.85 8.46
CA ALA A 68 15.35 -9.85 9.11
C ALA A 68 16.45 -10.53 9.96
N PRO A 69 17.56 -9.87 10.24
CA PRO A 69 18.53 -10.33 11.25
C PRO A 69 17.88 -10.47 12.63
N GLU A 70 18.52 -11.24 13.52
CA GLU A 70 18.04 -11.44 14.89
C GLU A 70 17.85 -10.10 15.62
N GLY A 71 16.67 -9.92 16.21
CA GLY A 71 16.25 -8.69 16.90
C GLY A 71 15.80 -7.55 15.98
N ALA A 72 16.09 -7.62 14.67
CA ALA A 72 15.63 -6.65 13.69
C ALA A 72 14.28 -7.05 13.09
N HIS A 73 13.59 -6.09 12.49
CA HIS A 73 12.28 -6.31 11.88
C HIS A 73 12.13 -5.59 10.54
N VAL A 74 11.17 -6.07 9.74
CA VAL A 74 10.71 -5.40 8.52
C VAL A 74 9.26 -4.97 8.72
N LEU A 75 8.97 -3.69 8.46
CA LEU A 75 7.61 -3.18 8.40
C LEU A 75 7.30 -2.75 6.96
N SER A 76 6.17 -3.21 6.44
CA SER A 76 5.69 -2.90 5.10
C SER A 76 4.37 -2.16 5.18
N ALA A 77 4.37 -0.88 4.83
CA ALA A 77 3.22 0.02 4.90
C ALA A 77 2.68 0.38 3.53
N TYR A 78 1.37 0.53 3.43
CA TYR A 78 0.66 1.22 2.36
C TYR A 78 0.18 2.57 2.88
N ALA A 79 0.57 3.65 2.21
CA ALA A 79 0.06 4.99 2.44
C ALA A 79 -1.06 5.27 1.42
N GLN A 80 -2.27 5.43 1.90
CA GLN A 80 -3.44 5.73 1.10
C GLN A 80 -3.91 7.16 1.44
N PHE A 81 -4.37 7.92 0.54
CA PHE A 81 -4.52 7.71 -0.88
C PHE A 81 -3.43 8.52 -1.61
N ALA A 82 -2.64 7.85 -2.42
CA ALA A 82 -1.56 8.49 -3.19
C ALA A 82 -1.95 8.49 -4.68
N PRO A 83 -2.36 9.64 -5.26
CA PRO A 83 -2.80 9.68 -6.66
C PRO A 83 -1.63 9.41 -7.61
N TYR A 84 -1.91 8.78 -8.75
CA TYR A 84 -0.89 8.52 -9.77
C TYR A 84 -0.25 9.80 -10.31
N GLN A 85 -1.08 10.81 -10.57
CA GLN A 85 -0.62 12.15 -10.96
C GLN A 85 -0.86 13.14 -9.84
N LEU A 86 0.20 13.84 -9.45
CA LEU A 86 0.11 14.95 -8.51
C LEU A 86 -0.23 16.25 -9.28
N ARG A 87 -1.11 17.07 -8.72
CA ARG A 87 -1.60 18.29 -9.37
C ARG A 87 -0.54 19.38 -9.48
N ASP A 88 0.18 19.63 -8.39
CA ASP A 88 1.06 20.80 -8.27
C ASP A 88 2.54 20.39 -8.07
N SER A 89 2.86 19.09 -8.20
CA SER A 89 4.19 18.53 -7.96
C SER A 89 4.37 17.23 -8.77
N ASN A 90 5.44 16.49 -8.51
CA ASN A 90 5.73 15.21 -9.13
C ASN A 90 6.32 14.23 -8.10
N TRP A 91 6.27 12.93 -8.41
CA TRP A 91 6.71 11.89 -7.48
C TRP A 91 8.22 11.84 -7.26
N ASP A 92 9.03 12.40 -8.16
CA ASP A 92 10.47 12.48 -7.94
C ASP A 92 10.81 13.49 -6.82
N ALA A 93 10.03 14.58 -6.70
CA ALA A 93 10.15 15.56 -5.61
C ALA A 93 9.43 15.11 -4.33
N GLU A 94 8.29 14.42 -4.45
CA GLU A 94 7.42 14.09 -3.31
C GLU A 94 7.69 12.72 -2.67
N ARG A 95 8.59 11.92 -3.23
CA ARG A 95 8.96 10.59 -2.71
C ARG A 95 9.43 10.64 -1.26
N GLU A 96 10.46 11.41 -0.98
CA GLU A 96 11.03 11.52 0.37
C GLU A 96 10.10 12.26 1.33
N PRO A 97 9.48 13.39 0.97
CA PRO A 97 8.44 14.02 1.79
C PRO A 97 7.31 13.06 2.21
N LEU A 98 6.82 12.22 1.29
CA LEU A 98 5.81 11.20 1.65
C LEU A 98 6.39 10.17 2.63
N GLY A 99 7.60 9.71 2.41
CA GLY A 99 8.28 8.80 3.33
C GLY A 99 8.45 9.38 4.73
N ASP A 100 8.82 10.66 4.83
CA ASP A 100 8.95 11.38 6.09
C ASP A 100 7.59 11.53 6.79
N LEU A 101 6.55 11.85 6.03
CA LEU A 101 5.19 11.93 6.54
C LEU A 101 4.70 10.59 7.11
N VAL A 102 4.92 9.48 6.38
CA VAL A 102 4.57 8.14 6.87
C VAL A 102 5.35 7.79 8.13
N THR A 103 6.64 8.11 8.18
CA THR A 103 7.49 7.89 9.36
C THR A 103 6.98 8.69 10.56
N ALA A 104 6.68 9.98 10.36
CA ALA A 104 6.14 10.86 11.40
C ALA A 104 4.75 10.40 11.89
N THR A 105 3.92 9.88 10.99
CA THR A 105 2.61 9.33 11.36
C THR A 105 2.78 8.07 12.21
N LEU A 106 3.66 7.15 11.85
CA LEU A 106 3.94 5.95 12.64
C LEU A 106 4.53 6.30 14.02
N GLU A 107 5.38 7.33 14.10
CA GLU A 107 5.95 7.83 15.36
C GLU A 107 4.87 8.28 16.37
N GLN A 108 3.75 8.84 15.91
CA GLN A 108 2.64 9.25 16.78
C GLN A 108 1.99 8.07 17.52
N TYR A 109 1.99 6.89 16.91
CA TYR A 109 1.40 5.67 17.46
C TYR A 109 2.44 4.74 18.11
N ALA A 110 3.69 4.88 17.73
CA ALA A 110 4.81 4.08 18.25
C ALA A 110 5.99 5.03 18.58
N PRO A 111 6.00 5.66 19.76
CA PRO A 111 7.09 6.56 20.17
C PRO A 111 8.45 5.86 20.10
N GLY A 112 9.40 6.49 19.42
CA GLY A 112 10.71 5.91 19.14
C GLY A 112 10.81 5.13 17.82
N PHE A 113 9.74 5.08 17.04
CA PHE A 113 9.73 4.41 15.72
C PHE A 113 10.84 4.97 14.83
N SER A 114 10.92 6.30 14.69
CA SER A 114 11.87 6.98 13.81
C SER A 114 13.33 6.63 14.16
N SER A 115 13.64 6.50 15.46
CA SER A 115 14.98 6.13 15.91
C SER A 115 15.34 4.66 15.66
N SER A 116 14.35 3.80 15.44
CA SER A 116 14.53 2.39 15.12
C SER A 116 14.74 2.15 13.62
N VAL A 117 14.46 3.13 12.76
CA VAL A 117 14.59 3.00 11.30
C VAL A 117 16.06 2.95 10.90
N VAL A 118 16.49 1.82 10.36
CA VAL A 118 17.83 1.61 9.79
C VAL A 118 17.87 2.02 8.32
N ALA A 119 16.80 1.69 7.58
CA ALA A 119 16.66 2.05 6.17
C ALA A 119 15.17 2.14 5.80
N ARG A 120 14.89 2.95 4.79
CA ARG A 120 13.54 3.14 4.24
C ARG A 120 13.58 3.07 2.72
N GLN A 121 12.56 2.44 2.14
CA GLN A 121 12.30 2.45 0.71
C GLN A 121 10.88 2.99 0.47
N VAL A 122 10.76 4.02 -0.34
CA VAL A 122 9.47 4.58 -0.78
C VAL A 122 9.24 4.19 -2.24
N LEU A 123 8.14 3.52 -2.49
CA LEU A 123 7.66 3.14 -3.82
C LEU A 123 6.39 3.93 -4.13
N THR A 124 6.51 4.89 -4.99
CA THR A 124 5.40 5.72 -5.46
C THR A 124 4.52 4.96 -6.46
N PRO A 125 3.30 5.42 -6.80
CA PRO A 125 2.52 4.83 -7.88
C PRO A 125 3.28 4.75 -9.21
N LEU A 126 4.14 5.72 -9.48
CA LEU A 126 4.96 5.75 -10.69
C LEU A 126 6.07 4.68 -10.67
N ASP A 127 6.64 4.38 -9.49
CA ASP A 127 7.61 3.29 -9.34
C ASP A 127 6.95 1.93 -9.51
N LEU A 128 5.73 1.75 -9.01
CA LEU A 128 4.95 0.53 -9.20
C LEU A 128 4.68 0.26 -10.67
N GLU A 129 4.40 1.29 -11.45
CA GLU A 129 4.26 1.14 -12.90
C GLU A 129 5.60 0.84 -13.58
N ARG A 130 6.63 1.64 -13.32
CA ARG A 130 7.94 1.50 -13.97
C ARG A 130 8.67 0.20 -13.62
N GLY A 131 8.58 -0.22 -12.35
CA GLY A 131 9.29 -1.39 -11.85
C GLY A 131 8.56 -2.72 -12.05
N TRP A 132 7.23 -2.71 -12.02
CA TRP A 132 6.40 -3.94 -12.06
C TRP A 132 5.38 -3.95 -13.19
N GLY A 133 5.32 -2.92 -14.04
CA GLY A 133 4.37 -2.86 -15.15
C GLY A 133 2.91 -2.70 -14.70
N LEU A 134 2.67 -2.23 -13.48
CA LEU A 134 1.32 -2.02 -12.96
C LEU A 134 0.76 -0.72 -13.52
N THR A 135 -0.05 -0.80 -14.54
CA THR A 135 -0.62 0.36 -15.24
C THR A 135 -1.25 1.35 -14.26
N GLY A 136 -0.80 2.62 -14.29
CA GLY A 136 -1.22 3.65 -13.36
C GLY A 136 -0.84 3.38 -11.91
N GLY A 137 0.15 2.50 -11.62
CA GLY A 137 0.54 2.09 -10.28
C GLY A 137 -0.55 1.35 -9.52
N GLN A 138 -1.53 0.75 -10.21
CA GLN A 138 -2.68 0.11 -9.58
C GLN A 138 -2.38 -1.34 -9.20
N ILE A 139 -2.26 -1.62 -7.89
CA ILE A 139 -1.93 -2.96 -7.38
C ILE A 139 -3.02 -4.00 -7.64
N PHE A 140 -4.24 -3.58 -7.95
CA PHE A 140 -5.35 -4.46 -8.32
C PHE A 140 -5.53 -4.62 -9.83
N HIS A 141 -4.51 -4.25 -10.63
CA HIS A 141 -4.48 -4.38 -12.08
C HIS A 141 -5.60 -3.64 -12.81
N GLY A 142 -5.98 -2.47 -12.33
CA GLY A 142 -6.99 -1.60 -12.91
C GLY A 142 -7.95 -1.06 -11.85
N GLU A 143 -8.74 -0.08 -12.24
CA GLU A 143 -9.72 0.53 -11.38
C GLU A 143 -10.84 -0.45 -11.04
N LEU A 144 -11.38 -0.36 -9.82
CA LEU A 144 -12.52 -1.14 -9.37
C LEU A 144 -13.84 -0.38 -9.67
N ALA A 145 -14.03 -0.04 -10.94
CA ALA A 145 -15.27 0.54 -11.43
C ALA A 145 -16.29 -0.56 -11.74
N LEU A 146 -17.58 -0.19 -11.84
CA LEU A 146 -18.68 -1.16 -12.06
C LEU A 146 -18.52 -1.97 -13.34
N ASP A 147 -17.91 -1.39 -14.36
CA ASP A 147 -17.57 -2.04 -15.64
C ASP A 147 -16.30 -2.91 -15.58
N GLN A 148 -15.68 -3.02 -14.39
CA GLN A 148 -14.48 -3.80 -14.14
C GLN A 148 -14.67 -4.79 -12.98
N PHE A 149 -15.91 -5.14 -12.67
CA PHE A 149 -16.25 -6.12 -11.63
C PHE A 149 -16.83 -7.41 -12.20
N PHE A 150 -16.63 -8.52 -11.50
CA PHE A 150 -17.20 -9.83 -11.79
C PHE A 150 -17.01 -10.24 -13.27
N ALA A 151 -18.08 -10.59 -13.95
CA ALA A 151 -18.06 -11.07 -15.34
C ALA A 151 -17.59 -10.01 -16.37
N MET A 152 -17.48 -8.75 -15.97
CA MET A 152 -16.93 -7.68 -16.80
C MET A 152 -15.40 -7.67 -16.83
N ARG A 153 -14.72 -8.41 -15.95
CA ARG A 153 -13.27 -8.45 -15.87
C ARG A 153 -12.71 -9.76 -16.41
N PRO A 154 -11.67 -9.74 -17.26
CA PRO A 154 -10.97 -8.56 -17.83
C PRO A 154 -11.79 -7.82 -18.88
N LEU A 155 -12.73 -8.47 -19.50
CA LEU A 155 -13.74 -7.92 -20.43
C LEU A 155 -14.92 -8.86 -20.52
N LEU A 156 -16.06 -8.33 -20.95
CA LEU A 156 -17.29 -9.09 -21.09
C LEU A 156 -17.09 -10.31 -22.00
N GLY A 157 -17.53 -11.48 -21.53
CA GLY A 157 -17.39 -12.76 -22.22
C GLY A 157 -16.14 -13.56 -21.84
N PHE A 158 -15.24 -13.01 -21.02
CA PHE A 158 -14.00 -13.68 -20.58
C PHE A 158 -13.89 -13.78 -19.05
N GLY A 159 -14.99 -13.69 -18.34
CA GLY A 159 -15.06 -13.79 -16.87
C GLY A 159 -14.87 -15.21 -16.33
N ASP A 160 -14.68 -16.22 -17.17
CA ASP A 160 -14.45 -17.62 -16.79
C ASP A 160 -12.96 -18.02 -16.75
N HIS A 161 -12.06 -17.04 -16.67
CA HIS A 161 -10.60 -17.20 -16.68
C HIS A 161 -9.99 -17.69 -18.00
N ARG A 162 -10.79 -18.04 -19.00
CA ARG A 162 -10.29 -18.50 -20.31
C ARG A 162 -9.79 -17.34 -21.14
N THR A 163 -8.88 -17.64 -22.06
CA THR A 163 -8.44 -16.71 -23.11
C THR A 163 -8.84 -17.24 -24.49
N PRO A 164 -8.77 -16.41 -25.54
CA PRO A 164 -8.92 -16.89 -26.92
C PRO A 164 -7.89 -17.94 -27.32
N VAL A 165 -6.77 -18.04 -26.59
CA VAL A 165 -5.72 -19.01 -26.86
C VAL A 165 -6.06 -20.31 -26.14
N ARG A 166 -6.18 -21.41 -26.90
CA ARG A 166 -6.52 -22.73 -26.35
C ARG A 166 -5.47 -23.17 -25.30
N GLY A 167 -5.96 -23.52 -24.11
CA GLY A 167 -5.12 -24.00 -23.01
C GLY A 167 -4.45 -22.89 -22.18
N LEU A 168 -4.67 -21.61 -22.52
CA LEU A 168 -4.18 -20.48 -21.74
C LEU A 168 -5.30 -19.91 -20.87
N PHE A 169 -5.02 -19.77 -19.57
CA PHE A 169 -5.93 -19.24 -18.58
C PHE A 169 -5.30 -18.03 -17.89
N LEU A 170 -6.14 -17.07 -17.47
CA LEU A 170 -5.73 -15.93 -16.66
C LEU A 170 -6.14 -16.12 -15.21
N CYS A 171 -5.24 -15.75 -14.30
CA CYS A 171 -5.53 -15.61 -12.87
C CYS A 171 -4.95 -14.28 -12.37
N SER A 172 -5.30 -13.86 -11.21
CA SER A 172 -4.91 -12.63 -10.51
C SER A 172 -6.01 -11.58 -10.46
N SER A 173 -5.72 -10.46 -9.82
CA SER A 173 -6.66 -9.33 -9.70
C SER A 173 -7.09 -8.72 -11.04
N GLY A 174 -6.34 -8.98 -12.13
CA GLY A 174 -6.68 -8.57 -13.50
C GLY A 174 -7.78 -9.40 -14.16
N SER A 175 -8.18 -10.54 -13.56
CA SER A 175 -9.23 -11.44 -14.06
C SER A 175 -10.43 -11.44 -13.11
N HIS A 176 -11.47 -12.23 -13.44
CA HIS A 176 -12.64 -12.42 -12.57
C HIS A 176 -12.23 -12.94 -11.18
N PRO A 177 -12.84 -12.47 -10.07
CA PRO A 177 -13.88 -11.45 -9.93
C PRO A 177 -13.34 -10.00 -9.85
N GLY A 178 -12.03 -9.80 -9.83
CA GLY A 178 -11.46 -8.46 -9.94
C GLY A 178 -10.62 -7.97 -8.78
N THR A 179 -10.65 -8.51 -7.59
CA THR A 179 -9.84 -8.00 -6.48
C THR A 179 -9.37 -9.08 -5.53
N GLY A 180 -8.20 -8.81 -4.93
CA GLY A 180 -7.87 -9.28 -3.59
C GLY A 180 -7.74 -10.79 -3.38
N LEU A 181 -7.51 -11.52 -4.42
CA LEU A 181 -7.23 -12.96 -4.33
C LEU A 181 -5.74 -13.21 -4.38
#